data_aaa8b3280b2d3e96376997287bcc00e6
#
_entry.id   aaa8b3280b2d3e96376997287bcc00e6
#
_cell.length_a   1.000
_cell.length_b   1.000
_cell.length_c   1.000
_cell.angle_alpha   90.00
_cell.angle_beta   90.00
_cell.angle_gamma   90.00
#
_symmetry.space_group_name_H-M   'P 1'
#
loop_
_entity.id
_entity.type
_entity.pdbx_description
1 polymer ?
#
loop_
_entity_poly.entity_id
_entity_poly.type
_entity_poly.pdbx_seq_one_letter_code
_entity_poly.pdbx_strand_id
1 'polypeptide(L)'
;MSVPTTSTIVVSRAPLAAAIWAVLALGGCATFSKDGGFDSVSQETRTRLDKDVRWTRTAQERAKSDGQVAELLRRPLAAEDAVQIALLNNRSLQASFDELGISEADLVQSGRLPNPRFTLRHASAAPQVDIEETLSFNVLSMLTTPYAHEIAKRRFTEVQNAVLIAVMQLANETRQAFFSAVAARESVRYQEQVQAAAEAGAELARRMVAAGNWNLLDQAHEQSFYTAAGQRLTEARLTDALAREKLLRLMGLPGDQPDFQLGERLPELPPRIEDLPDIEQAVLQSRIDLRLKRTQLDELVRNLGLTKASRFVNVLDVGPTRVQQGPEGAPYERGYEITLEIPLFDAGGPRLRRAEALYSQAVERFTQAAIDARSQIRRSYAAYRAAFDIAKRQRDEVVPVRKAVAAQNLLRYNASLVSVFDLLADARDQIASIDDYIQSVRDFWIAKSELDAALLGDSST
;
A
#
# COMPACT_ATOMS: atom_id res chain seq x y z
N MET A 1 -62.39 -51.01 46.77
CA MET A 1 -61.55 -51.36 45.60
C MET A 1 -61.75 -50.30 44.53
N SER A 2 -60.88 -49.32 44.51
CA SER A 2 -60.87 -48.29 43.47
C SER A 2 -59.43 -48.14 42.95
N VAL A 3 -59.24 -48.44 41.67
CA VAL A 3 -57.96 -48.41 40.95
C VAL A 3 -57.66 -46.94 40.57
N PRO A 4 -56.47 -46.39 40.81
CA PRO A 4 -56.14 -45.06 40.34
C PRO A 4 -55.72 -45.11 38.84
N THR A 5 -56.36 -44.29 38.04
CA THR A 5 -56.08 -44.05 36.64
C THR A 5 -54.75 -43.28 36.49
N THR A 6 -53.81 -43.91 35.83
CA THR A 6 -52.51 -43.32 35.43
C THR A 6 -52.75 -42.33 34.26
N SER A 7 -52.64 -41.05 34.48
CA SER A 7 -52.65 -40.03 33.38
C SER A 7 -51.27 -39.97 32.72
N THR A 8 -51.17 -40.45 31.51
CA THR A 8 -49.99 -40.35 30.65
C THR A 8 -49.89 -38.90 30.10
N ILE A 9 -48.93 -38.12 30.58
CA ILE A 9 -48.61 -36.79 30.05
C ILE A 9 -47.89 -37.00 28.71
N VAL A 10 -48.64 -36.82 27.62
CA VAL A 10 -48.05 -36.75 26.23
C VAL A 10 -47.36 -35.40 26.12
N VAL A 11 -46.07 -35.35 26.37
CA VAL A 11 -45.24 -34.15 26.06
C VAL A 11 -45.11 -34.08 24.56
N SER A 12 -45.81 -33.12 23.96
CA SER A 12 -45.80 -32.86 22.49
C SER A 12 -44.38 -32.50 22.08
N ARG A 13 -43.84 -33.24 21.11
CA ARG A 13 -42.52 -33.00 20.49
C ARG A 13 -42.49 -31.76 19.56
N ALA A 14 -43.63 -31.09 19.38
CA ALA A 14 -43.80 -29.94 18.50
C ALA A 14 -43.03 -28.66 18.91
N PRO A 15 -42.91 -28.27 20.23
CA PRO A 15 -42.22 -27.02 20.55
C PRO A 15 -40.69 -27.14 20.41
N LEU A 16 -40.09 -28.32 20.57
CA LEU A 16 -38.62 -28.48 20.40
C LEU A 16 -38.22 -28.39 18.92
N ALA A 17 -38.99 -29.00 18.02
CA ALA A 17 -38.74 -28.88 16.58
C ALA A 17 -38.94 -27.44 16.07
N ALA A 18 -39.98 -26.73 16.56
CA ALA A 18 -40.22 -25.35 16.21
C ALA A 18 -39.11 -24.41 16.72
N ALA A 19 -38.57 -24.65 17.91
CA ALA A 19 -37.44 -23.91 18.46
C ALA A 19 -36.14 -24.13 17.65
N ILE A 20 -35.87 -25.35 17.23
CA ILE A 20 -34.72 -25.67 16.37
C ILE A 20 -34.87 -25.04 14.98
N TRP A 21 -36.08 -25.08 14.39
CA TRP A 21 -36.35 -24.40 13.12
C TRP A 21 -36.28 -22.85 13.23
N ALA A 22 -36.72 -22.27 14.33
CA ALA A 22 -36.58 -20.83 14.61
C ALA A 22 -35.11 -20.41 14.76
N VAL A 23 -34.27 -21.22 15.41
CA VAL A 23 -32.82 -20.99 15.54
C VAL A 23 -32.11 -21.14 14.18
N LEU A 24 -32.50 -22.11 13.37
CA LEU A 24 -31.99 -22.29 12.01
C LEU A 24 -32.42 -21.15 11.05
N ALA A 25 -33.61 -20.58 11.25
CA ALA A 25 -34.12 -19.46 10.48
C ALA A 25 -33.53 -18.09 10.94
N LEU A 26 -33.10 -17.97 12.19
CA LEU A 26 -32.38 -16.81 12.75
C LEU A 26 -30.87 -16.84 12.47
N GLY A 27 -30.35 -17.94 11.93
CA GLY A 27 -29.01 -18.01 11.36
C GLY A 27 -28.92 -17.08 10.15
N GLY A 28 -29.02 -15.77 10.37
CA GLY A 28 -28.82 -14.73 9.37
C GLY A 28 -27.48 -15.02 8.71
N CYS A 29 -27.54 -15.50 7.45
CA CYS A 29 -26.40 -15.96 6.70
C CYS A 29 -25.46 -14.79 6.45
N ALA A 30 -24.50 -14.55 7.34
CA ALA A 30 -23.29 -13.84 6.97
C ALA A 30 -22.62 -14.69 5.88
N THR A 31 -22.80 -14.29 4.64
CA THR A 31 -22.27 -14.97 3.46
C THR A 31 -21.11 -14.18 2.90
N PHE A 32 -20.15 -14.87 2.31
CA PHE A 32 -19.09 -14.22 1.55
C PHE A 32 -19.68 -13.42 0.38
N SER A 33 -19.11 -12.23 0.14
CA SER A 33 -19.38 -11.48 -1.08
C SER A 33 -18.73 -12.19 -2.28
N LYS A 34 -19.23 -11.94 -3.49
CA LYS A 34 -18.66 -12.55 -4.70
C LYS A 34 -17.27 -12.02 -5.02
N ASP A 35 -17.02 -10.80 -4.66
CA ASP A 35 -15.80 -10.03 -4.96
C ASP A 35 -14.79 -9.98 -3.82
N GLY A 36 -15.14 -10.41 -2.60
CA GLY A 36 -14.27 -10.30 -1.42
C GLY A 36 -14.09 -8.86 -0.95
N GLY A 37 -15.04 -7.96 -1.28
CA GLY A 37 -14.94 -6.52 -1.01
C GLY A 37 -13.95 -5.76 -1.89
N PHE A 38 -13.48 -6.40 -2.97
CA PHE A 38 -12.51 -5.82 -3.91
C PHE A 38 -13.12 -4.72 -4.80
N ASP A 39 -14.41 -4.81 -5.12
CA ASP A 39 -15.07 -3.85 -6.03
C ASP A 39 -14.98 -2.41 -5.51
N SER A 40 -15.07 -2.21 -4.20
CA SER A 40 -14.92 -0.87 -3.59
C SER A 40 -13.52 -0.30 -3.80
N VAL A 41 -12.47 -1.12 -3.65
CA VAL A 41 -11.07 -0.73 -3.89
C VAL A 41 -10.84 -0.45 -5.37
N SER A 42 -11.37 -1.29 -6.26
CA SER A 42 -11.28 -1.12 -7.70
C SER A 42 -11.95 0.16 -8.17
N GLN A 43 -13.16 0.47 -7.68
CA GLN A 43 -13.90 1.67 -8.03
C GLN A 43 -13.21 2.94 -7.53
N GLU A 44 -12.74 2.96 -6.28
CA GLU A 44 -11.98 4.08 -5.72
C GLU A 44 -10.66 4.31 -6.47
N THR A 45 -9.96 3.23 -6.85
CA THR A 45 -8.72 3.32 -7.66
C THR A 45 -9.01 3.93 -9.03
N ARG A 46 -10.07 3.49 -9.70
CA ARG A 46 -10.48 4.06 -10.98
C ARG A 46 -10.86 5.53 -10.87
N THR A 47 -11.60 5.92 -9.83
CA THR A 47 -12.01 7.30 -9.60
C THR A 47 -10.83 8.23 -9.32
N ARG A 48 -9.80 7.76 -8.59
CA ARG A 48 -8.69 8.59 -8.12
C ARG A 48 -7.48 8.59 -9.03
N LEU A 49 -7.18 7.46 -9.69
CA LEU A 49 -5.99 7.27 -10.52
C LEU A 49 -6.32 7.09 -12.00
N ASP A 50 -7.59 6.89 -12.37
CA ASP A 50 -7.98 6.47 -13.72
C ASP A 50 -7.24 5.21 -14.18
N LYS A 51 -7.08 4.24 -13.26
CA LYS A 51 -6.37 2.99 -13.46
C LYS A 51 -7.20 1.79 -13.04
N ASP A 52 -6.95 0.66 -13.68
CA ASP A 52 -7.55 -0.61 -13.34
C ASP A 52 -6.64 -1.41 -12.42
N VAL A 53 -7.24 -2.01 -11.39
CA VAL A 53 -6.60 -3.03 -10.55
C VAL A 53 -7.29 -4.37 -10.77
N ARG A 54 -6.58 -5.45 -10.53
CA ARG A 54 -7.13 -6.80 -10.63
C ARG A 54 -6.57 -7.69 -9.54
N TRP A 55 -7.47 -8.33 -8.83
CA TRP A 55 -7.11 -9.39 -7.89
C TRP A 55 -7.07 -10.73 -8.63
N THR A 56 -5.89 -11.31 -8.80
CA THR A 56 -5.66 -12.52 -9.58
C THR A 56 -5.74 -13.76 -8.70
N ARG A 57 -6.95 -14.25 -8.43
CA ARG A 57 -7.20 -15.45 -7.60
C ARG A 57 -7.06 -16.76 -8.37
N THR A 58 -7.19 -16.73 -9.68
CA THR A 58 -7.15 -17.91 -10.56
C THR A 58 -6.07 -17.79 -11.62
N ALA A 59 -5.60 -18.93 -12.14
CA ALA A 59 -4.66 -18.96 -13.26
C ALA A 59 -5.20 -18.25 -14.51
N GLN A 60 -6.51 -18.30 -14.75
CA GLN A 60 -7.15 -17.62 -15.88
C GLN A 60 -7.12 -16.09 -15.73
N GLU A 61 -7.40 -15.58 -14.52
CA GLU A 61 -7.31 -14.14 -14.24
C GLU A 61 -5.88 -13.63 -14.36
N ARG A 62 -4.91 -14.43 -13.91
CA ARG A 62 -3.49 -14.15 -14.07
C ARG A 62 -3.11 -14.07 -15.55
N ALA A 63 -3.46 -15.04 -16.35
CA ALA A 63 -3.18 -15.03 -17.79
C ALA A 63 -3.78 -13.81 -18.51
N LYS A 64 -4.95 -13.32 -18.07
CA LYS A 64 -5.54 -12.07 -18.59
C LYS A 64 -4.70 -10.84 -18.21
N SER A 65 -4.21 -10.78 -16.96
CA SER A 65 -3.32 -9.68 -16.52
C SER A 65 -2.00 -9.72 -17.28
N ASP A 66 -1.39 -10.90 -17.42
CA ASP A 66 -0.12 -11.09 -18.15
C ASP A 66 -0.28 -10.68 -19.63
N GLY A 67 -1.42 -10.99 -20.26
CA GLY A 67 -1.73 -10.55 -21.62
C GLY A 67 -1.82 -9.02 -21.77
N GLN A 68 -2.45 -8.33 -20.82
CA GLN A 68 -2.51 -6.87 -20.82
C GLN A 68 -1.14 -6.22 -20.57
N VAL A 69 -0.35 -6.79 -19.64
CA VAL A 69 1.02 -6.35 -19.38
C VAL A 69 1.89 -6.51 -20.64
N ALA A 70 1.81 -7.66 -21.32
CA ALA A 70 2.54 -7.90 -22.56
C ALA A 70 2.15 -6.91 -23.67
N GLU A 71 0.89 -6.51 -23.75
CA GLU A 71 0.44 -5.50 -24.72
C GLU A 71 1.03 -4.11 -24.42
N LEU A 72 1.03 -3.68 -23.16
CA LEU A 72 1.59 -2.40 -22.74
C LEU A 72 3.11 -2.32 -22.98
N LEU A 73 3.82 -3.44 -22.86
CA LEU A 73 5.27 -3.52 -23.07
C LEU A 73 5.69 -3.48 -24.55
N ARG A 74 4.75 -3.65 -25.50
CA ARG A 74 5.07 -3.62 -26.95
C ARG A 74 5.39 -2.22 -27.50
N ARG A 75 5.02 -1.19 -26.80
CA ARG A 75 5.23 0.20 -27.18
C ARG A 75 6.18 0.91 -26.22
N PRO A 76 6.78 2.05 -26.61
CA PRO A 76 7.55 2.86 -25.68
C PRO A 76 6.71 3.19 -24.44
N LEU A 77 7.25 2.86 -23.27
CA LEU A 77 6.54 2.94 -22.01
C LEU A 77 6.36 4.40 -21.59
N ALA A 78 5.13 4.78 -21.27
CA ALA A 78 4.81 6.04 -20.59
C ALA A 78 4.74 5.82 -19.07
N ALA A 79 4.81 6.90 -18.28
CA ALA A 79 4.71 6.82 -16.82
C ALA A 79 3.42 6.12 -16.37
N GLU A 80 2.30 6.46 -17.01
CA GLU A 80 0.99 5.90 -16.71
C GLU A 80 0.84 4.43 -17.14
N ASP A 81 1.56 4.00 -18.18
CA ASP A 81 1.62 2.59 -18.57
C ASP A 81 2.42 1.77 -17.54
N ALA A 82 3.54 2.32 -17.04
CA ALA A 82 4.33 1.69 -15.98
C ALA A 82 3.49 1.50 -14.70
N VAL A 83 2.72 2.52 -14.31
CA VAL A 83 1.78 2.43 -13.17
C VAL A 83 0.74 1.35 -13.42
N GLN A 84 0.12 1.31 -14.61
CA GLN A 84 -0.88 0.29 -14.94
C GLN A 84 -0.30 -1.12 -14.87
N ILE A 85 0.92 -1.33 -15.37
CA ILE A 85 1.63 -2.62 -15.26
C ILE A 85 1.86 -2.98 -13.79
N ALA A 86 2.36 -2.04 -12.99
CA ALA A 86 2.60 -2.26 -11.56
C ALA A 86 1.33 -2.68 -10.83
N LEU A 87 0.22 -1.99 -11.05
CA LEU A 87 -1.07 -2.28 -10.41
C LEU A 87 -1.67 -3.63 -10.83
N LEU A 88 -1.35 -4.12 -12.04
CA LEU A 88 -1.82 -5.43 -12.53
C LEU A 88 -0.93 -6.60 -12.09
N ASN A 89 0.37 -6.37 -11.90
CA ASN A 89 1.36 -7.46 -11.83
C ASN A 89 2.19 -7.49 -10.54
N ASN A 90 2.23 -6.40 -9.74
CA ASN A 90 3.05 -6.36 -8.54
C ASN A 90 2.58 -7.39 -7.49
N ARG A 91 3.51 -8.28 -7.06
CA ARG A 91 3.20 -9.39 -6.15
C ARG A 91 2.87 -8.94 -4.74
N SER A 92 3.51 -7.87 -4.26
CA SER A 92 3.22 -7.32 -2.94
C SER A 92 1.80 -6.75 -2.89
N LEU A 93 1.36 -6.10 -3.97
CA LEU A 93 -0.02 -5.61 -4.07
C LEU A 93 -1.03 -6.76 -4.14
N GLN A 94 -0.73 -7.86 -4.85
CA GLN A 94 -1.60 -9.05 -4.84
C GLN A 94 -1.73 -9.64 -3.42
N ALA A 95 -0.65 -9.70 -2.65
CA ALA A 95 -0.71 -10.12 -1.25
C ALA A 95 -1.57 -9.17 -0.40
N SER A 96 -1.54 -7.86 -0.67
CA SER A 96 -2.44 -6.90 -0.01
C SER A 96 -3.92 -7.12 -0.39
N PHE A 97 -4.21 -7.59 -1.60
CA PHE A 97 -5.58 -7.97 -1.98
C PHE A 97 -6.03 -9.25 -1.27
N ASP A 98 -5.12 -10.21 -1.02
CA ASP A 98 -5.45 -11.42 -0.25
C ASP A 98 -5.84 -11.09 1.19
N GLU A 99 -5.34 -9.99 1.77
CA GLU A 99 -5.76 -9.49 3.10
C GLU A 99 -7.25 -9.12 3.16
N LEU A 100 -7.85 -8.68 2.03
CA LEU A 100 -9.31 -8.48 1.95
C LEU A 100 -10.05 -9.79 2.20
N GLY A 101 -9.61 -10.88 1.57
CA GLY A 101 -10.23 -12.19 1.74
C GLY A 101 -10.11 -12.72 3.18
N ILE A 102 -8.95 -12.49 3.83
CA ILE A 102 -8.74 -12.84 5.23
C ILE A 102 -9.70 -12.05 6.12
N SER A 103 -9.76 -10.74 5.94
CA SER A 103 -10.62 -9.86 6.75
C SER A 103 -12.12 -10.09 6.49
N GLU A 104 -12.52 -10.45 5.26
CA GLU A 104 -13.88 -10.87 4.97
C GLU A 104 -14.24 -12.17 5.69
N ALA A 105 -13.31 -13.14 5.76
CA ALA A 105 -13.54 -14.38 6.50
C ALA A 105 -13.78 -14.10 7.99
N ASP A 106 -13.03 -13.19 8.59
CA ASP A 106 -13.23 -12.73 9.98
C ASP A 106 -14.60 -12.04 10.14
N LEU A 107 -14.99 -11.21 9.17
CA LEU A 107 -16.29 -10.55 9.15
C LEU A 107 -17.44 -11.56 9.12
N VAL A 108 -17.37 -12.53 8.20
CA VAL A 108 -18.36 -13.59 8.07
C VAL A 108 -18.41 -14.46 9.34
N GLN A 109 -17.25 -14.81 9.89
CA GLN A 109 -17.16 -15.59 11.13
C GLN A 109 -17.78 -14.85 12.32
N SER A 110 -17.53 -13.54 12.45
CA SER A 110 -18.07 -12.71 13.55
C SER A 110 -19.60 -12.58 13.52
N GLY A 111 -20.21 -12.74 12.34
CA GLY A 111 -21.66 -12.70 12.14
C GLY A 111 -22.35 -14.05 12.36
N ARG A 112 -21.61 -15.12 12.61
CA ARG A 112 -22.15 -16.45 12.87
C ARG A 112 -22.38 -16.68 14.36
N LEU A 113 -23.46 -17.37 14.68
CA LEU A 113 -23.70 -17.82 16.04
C LEU A 113 -22.61 -18.83 16.45
N PRO A 114 -22.16 -18.80 17.71
CA PRO A 114 -21.21 -19.78 18.21
C PRO A 114 -21.83 -21.20 18.18
N ASN A 115 -21.00 -22.17 17.81
CA ASN A 115 -21.44 -23.56 17.82
C ASN A 115 -21.79 -24.02 19.23
N PRO A 116 -22.85 -24.84 19.38
CA PRO A 116 -23.15 -25.49 20.64
C PRO A 116 -22.03 -26.46 21.03
N ARG A 117 -21.79 -26.60 22.31
CA ARG A 117 -20.83 -27.55 22.88
C ARG A 117 -21.58 -28.79 23.35
N PHE A 118 -21.19 -29.94 22.87
CA PHE A 118 -21.65 -31.22 23.41
C PHE A 118 -20.59 -31.81 24.32
N THR A 119 -20.99 -32.13 25.55
CA THR A 119 -20.13 -32.76 26.55
C THR A 119 -20.70 -34.13 26.88
N LEU A 120 -19.89 -35.17 26.77
CA LEU A 120 -20.20 -36.52 27.20
C LEU A 120 -19.19 -36.89 28.30
N ARG A 121 -19.69 -37.16 29.48
CA ARG A 121 -18.92 -37.70 30.58
C ARG A 121 -19.40 -39.13 30.86
N HIS A 122 -18.48 -40.07 30.90
CA HIS A 122 -18.74 -41.46 31.25
C HIS A 122 -17.75 -41.87 32.33
N ALA A 123 -18.26 -42.26 33.48
CA ALA A 123 -17.49 -42.82 34.58
C ALA A 123 -18.15 -44.15 35.02
N SER A 124 -17.36 -45.19 35.25
CA SER A 124 -17.87 -46.48 35.69
C SER A 124 -17.04 -47.02 36.83
N ALA A 125 -17.73 -47.49 37.90
CA ALA A 125 -17.17 -48.25 39.02
C ALA A 125 -18.21 -49.33 39.36
N ALA A 126 -17.95 -50.58 38.97
CA ALA A 126 -18.94 -51.67 39.06
C ALA A 126 -19.51 -51.77 40.48
N PRO A 127 -20.84 -51.89 40.63
CA PRO A 127 -21.86 -52.01 39.61
C PRO A 127 -22.47 -50.68 39.12
N GLN A 128 -21.85 -49.52 39.39
CA GLN A 128 -22.40 -48.19 39.11
C GLN A 128 -21.81 -47.60 37.81
N VAL A 129 -22.66 -46.99 37.01
CA VAL A 129 -22.32 -46.23 35.84
C VAL A 129 -22.89 -44.82 35.96
N ASP A 130 -22.10 -43.82 35.63
CA ASP A 130 -22.46 -42.41 35.61
C ASP A 130 -22.22 -41.90 34.18
N ILE A 131 -23.32 -41.59 33.45
CA ILE A 131 -23.26 -41.01 32.10
C ILE A 131 -23.98 -39.68 32.14
N GLU A 132 -23.23 -38.61 31.77
CA GLU A 132 -23.76 -37.25 31.68
C GLU A 132 -23.59 -36.78 30.26
N GLU A 133 -24.69 -36.33 29.65
CA GLU A 133 -24.73 -35.72 28.31
C GLU A 133 -25.29 -34.32 28.44
N THR A 134 -24.47 -33.32 28.07
CA THR A 134 -24.87 -31.92 28.11
C THR A 134 -24.67 -31.29 26.76
N LEU A 135 -25.68 -30.53 26.28
CA LEU A 135 -25.60 -29.68 25.12
C LEU A 135 -25.72 -28.23 25.58
N SER A 136 -24.60 -27.49 25.62
CA SER A 136 -24.57 -26.11 26.10
C SER A 136 -24.45 -25.09 25.00
N PHE A 137 -25.10 -23.93 25.18
CA PHE A 137 -25.09 -22.79 24.28
C PHE A 137 -24.52 -21.57 25.02
N ASN A 138 -23.57 -20.87 24.39
CA ASN A 138 -23.01 -19.65 24.96
C ASN A 138 -23.94 -18.46 24.69
N VAL A 139 -24.78 -18.15 25.67
CA VAL A 139 -25.81 -17.11 25.55
C VAL A 139 -25.20 -15.74 25.48
N LEU A 140 -24.12 -15.46 26.22
CA LEU A 140 -23.45 -14.18 26.18
C LEU A 140 -22.89 -13.89 24.77
N SER A 141 -22.21 -14.87 24.17
CA SER A 141 -21.71 -14.74 22.80
C SER A 141 -22.85 -14.51 21.78
N MET A 142 -23.98 -15.22 21.94
CA MET A 142 -25.17 -15.02 21.08
C MET A 142 -25.69 -13.60 21.19
N LEU A 143 -25.79 -13.03 22.39
CA LEU A 143 -26.25 -11.65 22.61
C LEU A 143 -25.28 -10.58 22.12
N THR A 144 -23.97 -10.89 22.11
CA THR A 144 -22.93 -9.96 21.68
C THR A 144 -22.56 -10.09 20.21
N THR A 145 -23.00 -11.15 19.51
CA THR A 145 -22.74 -11.39 18.08
C THR A 145 -23.06 -10.17 17.19
N PRO A 146 -24.21 -9.45 17.32
CA PRO A 146 -24.48 -8.28 16.46
C PRO A 146 -23.45 -7.16 16.65
N TYR A 147 -22.98 -6.95 17.88
CA TYR A 147 -21.95 -5.93 18.18
C TYR A 147 -20.58 -6.37 17.65
N ALA A 148 -20.23 -7.65 17.81
CA ALA A 148 -19.00 -8.21 17.26
C ALA A 148 -18.95 -8.09 15.73
N HIS A 149 -20.07 -8.36 15.07
CA HIS A 149 -20.21 -8.22 13.62
C HIS A 149 -20.02 -6.76 13.16
N GLU A 150 -20.62 -5.77 13.86
CA GLU A 150 -20.43 -4.36 13.53
C GLU A 150 -18.97 -3.89 13.72
N ILE A 151 -18.28 -4.40 14.75
CA ILE A 151 -16.84 -4.14 14.94
C ILE A 151 -16.04 -4.75 13.77
N ALA A 152 -16.29 -6.01 13.43
CA ALA A 152 -15.61 -6.69 12.34
C ALA A 152 -15.86 -6.02 10.98
N LYS A 153 -17.08 -5.48 10.73
CA LYS A 153 -17.41 -4.72 9.54
C LYS A 153 -16.56 -3.45 9.41
N ARG A 154 -16.33 -2.74 10.51
CA ARG A 154 -15.47 -1.55 10.50
C ARG A 154 -14.01 -1.91 10.26
N ARG A 155 -13.54 -3.01 10.87
CA ARG A 155 -12.21 -3.54 10.64
C ARG A 155 -12.02 -3.96 9.17
N PHE A 156 -13.03 -4.57 8.55
CA PHE A 156 -13.00 -4.85 7.13
C PHE A 156 -12.88 -3.58 6.27
N THR A 157 -13.64 -2.53 6.60
CA THR A 157 -13.51 -1.21 5.93
C THR A 157 -12.12 -0.59 6.15
N GLU A 158 -11.52 -0.80 7.31
CA GLU A 158 -10.14 -0.38 7.60
C GLU A 158 -9.15 -1.08 6.66
N VAL A 159 -9.27 -2.39 6.49
CA VAL A 159 -8.43 -3.17 5.56
C VAL A 159 -8.63 -2.69 4.11
N GLN A 160 -9.87 -2.43 3.68
CA GLN A 160 -10.13 -1.85 2.35
C GLN A 160 -9.41 -0.51 2.14
N ASN A 161 -9.44 0.39 3.12
CA ASN A 161 -8.71 1.66 3.06
C ASN A 161 -7.19 1.46 3.07
N ALA A 162 -6.67 0.52 3.86
CA ALA A 162 -5.24 0.20 3.89
C ALA A 162 -4.75 -0.34 2.54
N VAL A 163 -5.52 -1.22 1.91
CA VAL A 163 -5.24 -1.74 0.57
C VAL A 163 -5.27 -0.62 -0.48
N LEU A 164 -6.22 0.31 -0.37
CA LEU A 164 -6.28 1.46 -1.27
C LEU A 164 -5.06 2.38 -1.10
N ILE A 165 -4.58 2.59 0.12
CA ILE A 165 -3.31 3.31 0.39
C ILE A 165 -2.15 2.58 -0.30
N ALA A 166 -2.05 1.26 -0.18
CA ALA A 166 -0.99 0.47 -0.83
C ALA A 166 -1.03 0.61 -2.37
N VAL A 167 -2.22 0.67 -2.98
CA VAL A 167 -2.39 0.96 -4.41
C VAL A 167 -1.82 2.34 -4.77
N MET A 168 -2.14 3.38 -3.97
CA MET A 168 -1.69 4.75 -4.21
C MET A 168 -0.17 4.87 -4.06
N GLN A 169 0.40 4.25 -3.04
CA GLN A 169 1.84 4.21 -2.79
C GLN A 169 2.59 3.56 -3.94
N LEU A 170 2.14 2.39 -4.37
CA LEU A 170 2.75 1.70 -5.52
C LEU A 170 2.68 2.54 -6.79
N ALA A 171 1.55 3.23 -7.05
CA ALA A 171 1.40 4.10 -8.20
C ALA A 171 2.38 5.27 -8.16
N ASN A 172 2.52 5.93 -7.00
CA ASN A 172 3.44 7.04 -6.80
C ASN A 172 4.91 6.60 -6.92
N GLU A 173 5.31 5.54 -6.23
CA GLU A 173 6.67 4.99 -6.29
C GLU A 173 7.04 4.59 -7.74
N THR A 174 6.08 4.02 -8.48
CA THR A 174 6.30 3.61 -9.86
C THR A 174 6.48 4.83 -10.78
N ARG A 175 5.70 5.91 -10.61
CA ARG A 175 5.90 7.17 -11.37
C ARG A 175 7.27 7.77 -11.10
N GLN A 176 7.69 7.87 -9.84
CA GLN A 176 9.00 8.40 -9.46
C GLN A 176 10.14 7.53 -10.03
N ALA A 177 10.01 6.21 -9.95
CA ALA A 177 10.98 5.28 -10.52
C ALA A 177 11.06 5.39 -12.04
N PHE A 178 9.92 5.58 -12.71
CA PHE A 178 9.85 5.81 -14.16
C PHE A 178 10.63 7.07 -14.56
N PHE A 179 10.33 8.22 -13.94
CA PHE A 179 11.02 9.47 -14.26
C PHE A 179 12.52 9.38 -13.94
N SER A 180 12.88 8.70 -12.86
CA SER A 180 14.29 8.45 -12.51
C SER A 180 14.99 7.58 -13.57
N ALA A 181 14.34 6.54 -14.09
CA ALA A 181 14.91 5.65 -15.10
C ALA A 181 15.06 6.36 -16.47
N VAL A 182 14.09 7.19 -16.87
CA VAL A 182 14.19 7.97 -18.10
C VAL A 182 15.32 8.99 -17.99
N ALA A 183 15.42 9.74 -16.88
CA ALA A 183 16.49 10.69 -16.63
C ALA A 183 17.87 10.04 -16.65
N ALA A 184 18.02 8.91 -15.96
CA ALA A 184 19.29 8.17 -15.92
C ALA A 184 19.73 7.72 -17.32
N ARG A 185 18.79 7.21 -18.12
CA ARG A 185 19.06 6.83 -19.51
C ARG A 185 19.43 8.03 -20.40
N GLU A 186 18.76 9.17 -20.22
CA GLU A 186 19.09 10.42 -20.93
C GLU A 186 20.50 10.90 -20.54
N SER A 187 20.86 10.85 -19.24
CA SER A 187 22.21 11.14 -18.75
C SER A 187 23.27 10.21 -19.35
N VAL A 188 23.01 8.89 -19.47
CA VAL A 188 23.97 7.97 -20.12
C VAL A 188 24.26 8.39 -21.53
N ARG A 189 23.21 8.64 -22.35
CA ARG A 189 23.39 9.05 -23.75
C ARG A 189 24.18 10.36 -23.86
N TYR A 190 23.94 11.27 -22.93
CA TYR A 190 24.65 12.52 -22.88
C TYR A 190 26.12 12.32 -22.49
N GLN A 191 26.41 11.53 -21.46
CA GLN A 191 27.76 11.21 -21.03
C GLN A 191 28.55 10.40 -22.09
N GLU A 192 27.91 9.62 -22.94
CA GLU A 192 28.53 8.96 -24.09
C GLU A 192 29.03 10.00 -25.12
N GLN A 193 28.25 11.04 -25.39
CA GLN A 193 28.67 12.14 -26.27
C GLN A 193 29.84 12.93 -25.66
N VAL A 194 29.78 13.17 -24.33
CA VAL A 194 30.86 13.83 -23.58
C VAL A 194 32.16 13.03 -23.63
N GLN A 195 32.07 11.73 -23.43
CA GLN A 195 33.22 10.82 -23.48
C GLN A 195 33.87 10.83 -24.88
N ALA A 196 33.07 10.76 -25.93
CA ALA A 196 33.58 10.81 -27.30
C ALA A 196 34.26 12.18 -27.62
N ALA A 197 33.69 13.29 -27.13
CA ALA A 197 34.31 14.61 -27.27
C ALA A 197 35.60 14.75 -26.50
N ALA A 198 35.65 14.22 -25.26
CA ALA A 198 36.84 14.21 -24.41
C ALA A 198 37.96 13.35 -25.00
N GLU A 199 37.64 12.20 -25.62
CA GLU A 199 38.60 11.34 -26.29
C GLU A 199 39.25 12.06 -27.48
N ALA A 200 38.43 12.74 -28.29
CA ALA A 200 38.91 13.55 -29.42
C ALA A 200 39.81 14.71 -28.95
N GLY A 201 39.48 15.37 -27.82
CA GLY A 201 40.29 16.43 -27.20
C GLY A 201 41.65 15.90 -26.72
N ALA A 202 41.67 14.77 -26.02
CA ALA A 202 42.90 14.13 -25.52
C ALA A 202 43.82 13.66 -26.68
N GLU A 203 43.24 13.13 -27.77
CA GLU A 203 44.00 12.76 -28.96
C GLU A 203 44.58 14.00 -29.69
N LEU A 204 43.81 15.08 -29.80
CA LEU A 204 44.29 16.35 -30.35
C LEU A 204 45.46 16.88 -29.50
N ALA A 205 45.34 16.86 -28.19
CA ALA A 205 46.39 17.30 -27.26
C ALA A 205 47.68 16.51 -27.45
N ARG A 206 47.61 15.21 -27.56
CA ARG A 206 48.79 14.36 -27.86
C ARG A 206 49.46 14.75 -29.17
N ARG A 207 48.71 14.97 -30.25
CA ARG A 207 49.26 15.39 -31.56
C ARG A 207 49.88 16.78 -31.52
N MET A 208 49.28 17.70 -30.75
CA MET A 208 49.82 19.05 -30.60
C MET A 208 51.12 19.10 -29.83
N VAL A 209 51.28 18.28 -28.78
CA VAL A 209 52.59 18.11 -28.07
C VAL A 209 53.60 17.48 -28.97
N ALA A 210 53.28 16.42 -29.72
CA ALA A 210 54.18 15.80 -30.67
C ALA A 210 54.67 16.73 -31.78
N ALA A 211 53.85 17.69 -32.19
CA ALA A 211 54.19 18.77 -33.15
C ALA A 211 54.93 19.97 -32.51
N GLY A 212 55.15 19.95 -31.18
CA GLY A 212 55.82 21.04 -30.45
C GLY A 212 54.96 22.31 -30.21
N ASN A 213 53.65 22.22 -30.48
CA ASN A 213 52.73 23.34 -30.36
C ASN A 213 52.11 23.44 -28.95
N TRP A 214 52.16 22.38 -28.16
CA TRP A 214 51.66 22.33 -26.77
C TRP A 214 52.72 21.81 -25.80
N ASN A 215 52.57 22.11 -24.52
CA ASN A 215 53.37 21.55 -23.46
C ASN A 215 52.73 20.31 -22.83
N LEU A 216 53.50 19.59 -22.01
CA LEU A 216 53.07 18.35 -21.34
C LEU A 216 51.96 18.62 -20.30
N LEU A 217 51.90 19.82 -19.70
CA LEU A 217 50.88 20.19 -18.72
C LEU A 217 49.51 20.28 -19.40
N ASP A 218 49.47 20.92 -20.58
CA ASP A 218 48.24 21.07 -21.37
C ASP A 218 47.68 19.70 -21.80
N GLN A 219 48.57 18.80 -22.24
CA GLN A 219 48.18 17.42 -22.53
C GLN A 219 47.69 16.68 -21.29
N ALA A 220 48.31 16.89 -20.12
CA ALA A 220 47.87 16.25 -18.88
C ALA A 220 46.47 16.74 -18.45
N HIS A 221 46.13 18.02 -18.65
CA HIS A 221 44.80 18.53 -18.40
C HIS A 221 43.72 17.85 -19.27
N GLU A 222 43.96 17.70 -20.59
CA GLU A 222 43.01 17.02 -21.47
C GLU A 222 42.90 15.51 -21.16
N GLN A 223 44.01 14.88 -20.80
CA GLN A 223 44.01 13.48 -20.36
C GLN A 223 43.22 13.30 -19.06
N SER A 224 43.35 14.24 -18.11
CA SER A 224 42.59 14.25 -16.85
C SER A 224 41.08 14.38 -17.12
N PHE A 225 40.69 15.28 -18.04
CA PHE A 225 39.30 15.43 -18.44
C PHE A 225 38.72 14.16 -19.08
N TYR A 226 39.47 13.54 -20.01
CA TYR A 226 39.07 12.27 -20.65
C TYR A 226 38.85 11.18 -19.60
N THR A 227 39.78 11.05 -18.62
CA THR A 227 39.66 10.06 -17.53
C THR A 227 38.42 10.35 -16.66
N ALA A 228 38.18 11.62 -16.32
CA ALA A 228 37.00 12.02 -15.53
C ALA A 228 35.68 11.79 -16.29
N ALA A 229 35.66 12.01 -17.60
CA ALA A 229 34.50 11.74 -18.45
C ALA A 229 34.18 10.23 -18.48
N GLY A 230 35.22 9.38 -18.58
CA GLY A 230 35.05 7.91 -18.50
C GLY A 230 34.49 7.43 -17.15
N GLN A 231 34.96 8.06 -16.07
CA GLN A 231 34.40 7.76 -14.74
C GLN A 231 32.92 8.16 -14.66
N ARG A 232 32.54 9.37 -15.09
CA ARG A 232 31.15 9.84 -15.08
C ARG A 232 30.23 8.98 -15.94
N LEU A 233 30.70 8.53 -17.11
CA LEU A 233 29.94 7.59 -17.93
C LEU A 233 29.69 6.26 -17.22
N THR A 234 30.70 5.74 -16.48
CA THR A 234 30.56 4.51 -15.72
C THR A 234 29.55 4.69 -14.58
N GLU A 235 29.59 5.81 -13.87
CA GLU A 235 28.62 6.17 -12.80
C GLU A 235 27.19 6.35 -13.37
N ALA A 236 27.07 6.99 -14.53
CA ALA A 236 25.77 7.15 -15.21
C ALA A 236 25.17 5.80 -15.62
N ARG A 237 25.99 4.88 -16.17
CA ARG A 237 25.54 3.51 -16.52
C ARG A 237 25.11 2.69 -15.32
N LEU A 238 25.81 2.83 -14.19
CA LEU A 238 25.41 2.20 -12.93
C LEU A 238 24.06 2.77 -12.46
N THR A 239 23.90 4.09 -12.50
CA THR A 239 22.64 4.76 -12.10
C THR A 239 21.48 4.32 -12.97
N ASP A 240 21.66 4.22 -14.29
CA ASP A 240 20.64 3.72 -15.24
C ASP A 240 20.27 2.26 -14.92
N ALA A 241 21.25 1.39 -14.70
CA ALA A 241 20.99 0.00 -14.35
C ALA A 241 20.19 -0.14 -13.05
N LEU A 242 20.56 0.61 -11.98
CA LEU A 242 19.85 0.58 -10.70
C LEU A 242 18.45 1.17 -10.80
N ALA A 243 18.27 2.26 -11.54
CA ALA A 243 16.95 2.87 -11.75
C ALA A 243 16.02 1.95 -12.57
N ARG A 244 16.57 1.28 -13.59
CA ARG A 244 15.85 0.29 -14.39
C ARG A 244 15.40 -0.91 -13.53
N GLU A 245 16.29 -1.47 -12.71
CA GLU A 245 15.97 -2.57 -11.79
C GLU A 245 14.90 -2.18 -10.77
N LYS A 246 14.97 -0.97 -10.22
CA LYS A 246 13.93 -0.47 -9.32
C LYS A 246 12.58 -0.43 -10.02
N LEU A 247 12.52 0.08 -11.25
CA LEU A 247 11.28 0.15 -12.03
C LEU A 247 10.73 -1.25 -12.36
N LEU A 248 11.60 -2.20 -12.81
CA LEU A 248 11.22 -3.59 -13.07
C LEU A 248 10.60 -4.24 -11.85
N ARG A 249 11.23 -4.09 -10.69
CA ARG A 249 10.74 -4.65 -9.42
C ARG A 249 9.37 -4.07 -9.05
N LEU A 250 9.14 -2.77 -9.20
CA LEU A 250 7.85 -2.15 -8.91
C LEU A 250 6.77 -2.61 -9.89
N MET A 251 7.11 -2.78 -11.16
CA MET A 251 6.20 -3.36 -12.16
C MET A 251 5.96 -4.87 -11.97
N GLY A 252 6.69 -5.53 -11.05
CA GLY A 252 6.58 -6.97 -10.80
C GLY A 252 7.11 -7.82 -11.96
N LEU A 253 8.01 -7.26 -12.80
CA LEU A 253 8.61 -7.95 -13.92
C LEU A 253 9.92 -8.63 -13.50
N PRO A 254 10.20 -9.86 -13.98
CA PRO A 254 11.48 -10.50 -13.73
C PRO A 254 12.62 -9.75 -14.44
N GLY A 255 13.80 -9.72 -13.84
CA GLY A 255 14.97 -8.96 -14.35
C GLY A 255 15.53 -9.45 -15.68
N ASP A 256 15.17 -10.66 -16.10
CA ASP A 256 15.54 -11.29 -17.39
C ASP A 256 14.54 -11.02 -18.53
N GLN A 257 13.52 -10.22 -18.25
CA GLN A 257 12.52 -9.86 -19.27
C GLN A 257 13.13 -8.99 -20.38
N PRO A 258 12.69 -9.24 -21.64
CA PRO A 258 13.21 -8.53 -22.80
C PRO A 258 12.99 -7.02 -22.72
N ASP A 259 13.81 -6.30 -23.46
CA ASP A 259 13.89 -4.86 -23.53
C ASP A 259 12.52 -4.17 -23.69
N PHE A 260 11.95 -3.68 -22.58
CA PHE A 260 10.96 -2.65 -22.70
C PHE A 260 11.63 -1.33 -23.07
N GLN A 261 11.01 -0.59 -23.95
CA GLN A 261 11.53 0.67 -24.41
C GLN A 261 11.06 1.81 -23.48
N LEU A 262 12.02 2.45 -22.80
CA LEU A 262 11.76 3.73 -22.12
C LEU A 262 11.77 4.85 -23.17
N GLY A 263 11.04 5.91 -22.90
CA GLY A 263 11.13 7.16 -23.66
C GLY A 263 12.57 7.67 -23.75
N GLU A 264 12.88 8.38 -24.82
CA GLU A 264 14.24 8.90 -25.05
C GLU A 264 14.56 10.08 -24.13
N ARG A 265 13.55 10.85 -23.75
CA ARG A 265 13.67 12.06 -22.93
C ARG A 265 12.53 12.14 -21.93
N LEU A 266 12.78 12.88 -20.87
CA LEU A 266 11.72 13.29 -19.95
C LEU A 266 10.67 14.14 -20.67
N PRO A 267 9.38 14.09 -20.20
CA PRO A 267 8.36 14.98 -20.71
C PRO A 267 8.75 16.45 -20.50
N GLU A 268 8.37 17.31 -21.44
CA GLU A 268 8.64 18.75 -21.33
C GLU A 268 7.95 19.35 -20.12
N LEU A 269 8.55 20.43 -19.58
CA LEU A 269 7.95 21.18 -18.49
C LEU A 269 6.66 21.86 -18.98
N PRO A 270 5.58 21.86 -18.18
CA PRO A 270 4.38 22.61 -18.51
C PRO A 270 4.70 24.11 -18.60
N PRO A 271 3.96 24.88 -19.40
CA PRO A 271 4.21 26.31 -19.55
C PRO A 271 3.91 27.09 -18.25
N ARG A 272 3.01 26.59 -17.43
CA ARG A 272 2.61 27.13 -16.13
C ARG A 272 2.29 26.00 -15.17
N ILE A 273 2.46 26.26 -13.88
CA ILE A 273 1.93 25.42 -12.81
C ILE A 273 0.65 26.05 -12.26
N GLU A 274 -0.25 25.20 -11.79
CA GLU A 274 -1.48 25.66 -11.16
C GLU A 274 -1.19 26.19 -9.75
N ASP A 275 -1.73 27.35 -9.44
CA ASP A 275 -1.76 27.86 -8.07
C ASP A 275 -2.87 27.13 -7.32
N LEU A 276 -2.54 26.58 -6.14
CA LEU A 276 -3.44 25.81 -5.29
C LEU A 276 -3.71 26.57 -3.97
N PRO A 277 -4.39 27.75 -4.00
CA PRO A 277 -4.44 28.62 -2.80
C PRO A 277 -5.32 28.06 -1.67
N ASP A 278 -6.38 27.27 -1.92
CA ASP A 278 -7.39 26.91 -0.89
C ASP A 278 -7.73 25.41 -0.81
N ILE A 279 -6.91 24.55 -1.42
CA ILE A 279 -7.20 23.11 -1.50
C ILE A 279 -7.02 22.41 -0.15
N GLU A 280 -6.27 22.98 0.79
CA GLU A 280 -5.89 22.34 2.05
C GLU A 280 -7.12 21.81 2.83
N GLN A 281 -8.19 22.60 2.96
CA GLN A 281 -9.35 22.19 3.74
C GLN A 281 -10.21 21.12 3.04
N ALA A 282 -10.40 21.24 1.73
CA ALA A 282 -11.17 20.28 0.94
C ALA A 282 -10.45 18.93 0.84
N VAL A 283 -9.14 18.96 0.64
CA VAL A 283 -8.29 17.76 0.53
C VAL A 283 -8.24 16.99 1.84
N LEU A 284 -8.13 17.67 3.00
CA LEU A 284 -8.12 17.00 4.30
C LEU A 284 -9.40 16.16 4.56
N GLN A 285 -10.54 16.54 3.98
CA GLN A 285 -11.78 15.75 4.11
C GLN A 285 -11.80 14.51 3.21
N SER A 286 -11.09 14.53 2.09
CA SER A 286 -11.08 13.46 1.08
C SER A 286 -9.90 12.49 1.20
N ARG A 287 -8.90 12.78 2.04
CA ARG A 287 -7.70 11.95 2.21
C ARG A 287 -8.02 10.58 2.78
N ILE A 288 -7.43 9.55 2.17
CA ILE A 288 -7.67 8.14 2.52
C ILE A 288 -7.08 7.80 3.89
N ASP A 289 -5.88 8.29 4.19
CA ASP A 289 -5.19 8.06 5.47
C ASP A 289 -5.98 8.62 6.67
N LEU A 290 -6.58 9.82 6.54
CA LEU A 290 -7.44 10.39 7.57
C LEU A 290 -8.77 9.64 7.68
N ARG A 291 -9.33 9.17 6.55
CA ARG A 291 -10.52 8.31 6.54
C ARG A 291 -10.25 6.99 7.27
N LEU A 292 -9.08 6.38 7.02
CA LEU A 292 -8.63 5.18 7.73
C LEU A 292 -8.56 5.41 9.24
N LYS A 293 -7.88 6.47 9.68
CA LYS A 293 -7.74 6.80 11.11
C LYS A 293 -9.09 7.10 11.78
N ARG A 294 -10.01 7.74 11.06
CA ARG A 294 -11.39 7.97 11.54
C ARG A 294 -12.15 6.67 11.72
N THR A 295 -12.03 5.73 10.76
CA THR A 295 -12.67 4.41 10.85
C THR A 295 -12.14 3.62 12.05
N GLN A 296 -10.82 3.66 12.31
CA GLN A 296 -10.19 3.07 13.49
C GLN A 296 -10.73 3.67 14.80
N LEU A 297 -10.89 4.98 14.85
CA LEU A 297 -11.45 5.66 16.01
C LEU A 297 -12.90 5.22 16.27
N ASP A 298 -13.74 5.16 15.22
CA ASP A 298 -15.13 4.72 15.29
C ASP A 298 -15.27 3.26 15.76
N GLU A 299 -14.34 2.39 15.37
CA GLU A 299 -14.26 1.00 15.86
C GLU A 299 -13.97 0.96 17.36
N LEU A 300 -12.98 1.72 17.82
CA LEU A 300 -12.58 1.75 19.22
C LEU A 300 -13.68 2.33 20.14
N VAL A 301 -14.45 3.30 19.67
CA VAL A 301 -15.64 3.81 20.39
C VAL A 301 -16.64 2.68 20.65
N ARG A 302 -16.93 1.86 19.64
CA ARG A 302 -17.88 0.74 19.78
C ARG A 302 -17.33 -0.37 20.66
N ASN A 303 -16.05 -0.68 20.51
CA ASN A 303 -15.38 -1.66 21.34
C ASN A 303 -15.37 -1.24 22.82
N LEU A 304 -15.13 0.02 23.11
CA LEU A 304 -15.24 0.58 24.46
C LEU A 304 -16.67 0.44 25.02
N GLY A 305 -17.69 0.73 24.18
CA GLY A 305 -19.11 0.55 24.55
C GLY A 305 -19.43 -0.90 24.90
N LEU A 306 -19.03 -1.85 24.06
CA LEU A 306 -19.20 -3.29 24.31
C LEU A 306 -18.47 -3.74 25.59
N THR A 307 -17.23 -3.30 25.77
CA THR A 307 -16.42 -3.61 26.96
C THR A 307 -17.11 -3.10 28.25
N LYS A 308 -17.68 -1.89 28.21
CA LYS A 308 -18.46 -1.34 29.33
C LYS A 308 -19.71 -2.17 29.64
N ALA A 309 -20.43 -2.59 28.60
CA ALA A 309 -21.67 -3.37 28.75
C ALA A 309 -21.43 -4.81 29.27
N SER A 310 -20.35 -5.46 28.81
CA SER A 310 -20.06 -6.88 29.09
C SER A 310 -19.05 -7.11 30.23
N ARG A 311 -18.62 -6.07 30.94
CA ARG A 311 -17.51 -6.16 31.88
C ARG A 311 -17.72 -7.13 33.08
N PHE A 312 -18.99 -7.33 33.49
CA PHE A 312 -19.34 -8.14 34.66
C PHE A 312 -19.71 -9.59 34.33
N VAL A 313 -19.94 -9.91 33.06
CA VAL A 313 -20.34 -11.24 32.62
C VAL A 313 -19.33 -11.74 31.60
N ASN A 314 -18.58 -12.79 31.97
CA ASN A 314 -17.56 -13.36 31.09
C ASN A 314 -18.06 -14.63 30.37
N VAL A 315 -18.79 -15.48 31.11
CA VAL A 315 -19.35 -16.73 30.61
C VAL A 315 -20.78 -16.84 31.10
N LEU A 316 -21.69 -17.16 30.21
CA LEU A 316 -23.05 -17.55 30.48
C LEU A 316 -23.44 -18.64 29.47
N ASP A 317 -23.28 -19.89 29.89
CA ASP A 317 -23.66 -21.05 29.09
C ASP A 317 -24.93 -21.64 29.69
N VAL A 318 -25.88 -22.04 28.83
CA VAL A 318 -27.14 -22.66 29.22
C VAL A 318 -27.41 -23.83 28.29
N GLY A 319 -27.84 -24.95 28.85
CA GLY A 319 -28.16 -26.10 28.02
C GLY A 319 -28.94 -27.19 28.69
N PRO A 320 -29.64 -28.04 27.93
CA PRO A 320 -30.25 -29.27 28.45
C PRO A 320 -29.17 -30.29 28.83
N THR A 321 -29.37 -30.97 29.91
CA THR A 321 -28.54 -32.09 30.35
C THR A 321 -29.39 -33.31 30.64
N ARG A 322 -28.82 -34.48 30.46
CA ARG A 322 -29.39 -35.73 30.97
C ARG A 322 -28.31 -36.57 31.59
N VAL A 323 -28.66 -37.15 32.74
CA VAL A 323 -27.77 -37.90 33.59
C VAL A 323 -28.35 -39.30 33.84
N GLN A 324 -27.55 -40.32 33.66
CA GLN A 324 -27.86 -41.68 34.09
C GLN A 324 -26.90 -42.02 35.23
N GLN A 325 -27.42 -42.25 36.42
CA GLN A 325 -26.64 -42.55 37.61
C GLN A 325 -27.21 -43.81 38.29
N GLY A 326 -26.39 -44.81 38.51
CA GLY A 326 -26.81 -46.07 39.10
C GLY A 326 -26.31 -47.31 38.35
N PRO A 327 -26.92 -48.50 38.61
CA PRO A 327 -26.57 -49.72 37.86
C PRO A 327 -26.82 -49.57 36.39
N GLU A 328 -26.11 -50.37 35.56
CA GLU A 328 -26.25 -50.35 34.11
C GLU A 328 -27.73 -50.52 33.71
N GLY A 329 -28.25 -49.58 32.88
CA GLY A 329 -29.67 -49.54 32.48
C GLY A 329 -30.57 -48.69 33.39
N ALA A 330 -30.05 -47.96 34.38
CA ALA A 330 -30.83 -47.01 35.18
C ALA A 330 -31.50 -45.96 34.28
N PRO A 331 -32.68 -45.40 34.62
CA PRO A 331 -33.37 -44.40 33.83
C PRO A 331 -32.57 -43.07 33.79
N TYR A 332 -32.59 -42.38 32.65
CA TYR A 332 -32.02 -41.05 32.51
C TYR A 332 -32.89 -40.00 33.21
N GLU A 333 -32.26 -39.22 34.07
CA GLU A 333 -32.81 -37.97 34.61
C GLU A 333 -32.58 -36.85 33.58
N ARG A 334 -33.51 -35.89 33.51
CA ARG A 334 -33.43 -34.73 32.56
C ARG A 334 -33.41 -33.46 33.37
N GLY A 335 -32.51 -32.58 33.00
CA GLY A 335 -32.34 -31.27 33.64
C GLY A 335 -31.84 -30.22 32.68
N TYR A 336 -31.40 -29.12 33.22
CA TYR A 336 -30.68 -28.06 32.53
C TYR A 336 -29.45 -27.70 33.33
N GLU A 337 -28.40 -27.29 32.63
CA GLU A 337 -27.17 -26.77 33.18
C GLU A 337 -27.04 -25.30 32.90
N ILE A 338 -26.65 -24.52 33.90
CA ILE A 338 -26.31 -23.09 33.76
C ILE A 338 -24.91 -22.92 34.31
N THR A 339 -23.97 -22.51 33.43
CA THR A 339 -22.61 -22.16 33.82
C THR A 339 -22.46 -20.66 33.79
N LEU A 340 -22.17 -20.07 34.94
CA LEU A 340 -21.92 -18.63 35.10
C LEU A 340 -20.55 -18.42 35.75
N GLU A 341 -19.71 -17.64 35.15
CA GLU A 341 -18.46 -17.17 35.76
C GLU A 341 -18.76 -15.99 36.70
N ILE A 342 -18.45 -16.16 37.97
CA ILE A 342 -18.60 -15.10 38.98
C ILE A 342 -17.29 -14.30 39.06
N PRO A 343 -17.25 -13.02 38.67
CA PRO A 343 -16.04 -12.22 38.60
C PRO A 343 -15.59 -11.68 39.95
N LEU A 344 -15.19 -12.59 40.89
CA LEU A 344 -14.77 -12.23 42.23
C LEU A 344 -13.42 -11.48 42.25
N PHE A 345 -12.49 -11.83 41.37
CA PHE A 345 -11.13 -11.29 41.34
C PHE A 345 -10.92 -10.29 40.22
N ASP A 346 -11.63 -10.42 39.09
CA ASP A 346 -11.58 -9.49 37.94
C ASP A 346 -12.99 -9.10 37.46
N ALA A 347 -13.47 -7.99 37.97
CA ALA A 347 -14.72 -7.36 37.54
C ALA A 347 -14.57 -6.57 36.20
N GLY A 348 -13.57 -6.90 35.39
CA GLY A 348 -13.31 -6.28 34.08
C GLY A 348 -12.70 -4.88 34.15
N GLY A 349 -12.22 -4.42 35.30
CA GLY A 349 -11.58 -3.13 35.49
C GLY A 349 -10.36 -2.90 34.58
N PRO A 350 -9.39 -3.84 34.57
CA PRO A 350 -8.22 -3.71 33.64
C PRO A 350 -8.60 -3.70 32.18
N ARG A 351 -9.60 -4.48 31.75
CA ARG A 351 -10.11 -4.49 30.35
C ARG A 351 -10.70 -3.14 29.97
N LEU A 352 -11.49 -2.54 30.87
CA LEU A 352 -12.08 -1.22 30.64
C LEU A 352 -11.00 -0.14 30.53
N ARG A 353 -10.04 -0.10 31.46
CA ARG A 353 -8.93 0.86 31.42
C ARG A 353 -8.08 0.73 30.14
N ARG A 354 -7.83 -0.50 29.70
CA ARG A 354 -7.15 -0.76 28.42
C ARG A 354 -7.94 -0.20 27.23
N ALA A 355 -9.25 -0.42 27.19
CA ALA A 355 -10.11 0.09 26.11
C ALA A 355 -10.16 1.62 26.11
N GLU A 356 -10.23 2.26 27.28
CA GLU A 356 -10.16 3.73 27.43
C GLU A 356 -8.82 4.30 26.96
N ALA A 357 -7.71 3.65 27.33
CA ALA A 357 -6.37 4.06 26.90
C ALA A 357 -6.18 3.91 25.39
N LEU A 358 -6.68 2.83 24.78
CA LEU A 358 -6.65 2.62 23.33
C LEU A 358 -7.45 3.70 22.58
N TYR A 359 -8.62 4.05 23.11
CA TYR A 359 -9.43 5.14 22.56
C TYR A 359 -8.69 6.48 22.63
N SER A 360 -8.18 6.85 23.80
CA SER A 360 -7.40 8.09 23.97
C SER A 360 -6.19 8.13 23.03
N GLN A 361 -5.44 7.02 22.93
CA GLN A 361 -4.32 6.90 22.00
C GLN A 361 -4.75 7.12 20.53
N ALA A 362 -5.90 6.59 20.14
CA ALA A 362 -6.41 6.75 18.78
C ALA A 362 -6.82 8.20 18.47
N VAL A 363 -7.39 8.92 19.44
CA VAL A 363 -7.71 10.36 19.31
C VAL A 363 -6.43 11.17 19.05
N GLU A 364 -5.39 10.93 19.84
CA GLU A 364 -4.10 11.63 19.67
C GLU A 364 -3.44 11.28 18.33
N ARG A 365 -3.48 10.02 17.91
CA ARG A 365 -2.96 9.57 16.61
C ARG A 365 -3.74 10.17 15.43
N PHE A 366 -5.06 10.32 15.55
CA PHE A 366 -5.86 10.99 14.53
C PHE A 366 -5.50 12.48 14.44
N THR A 367 -5.37 13.16 15.59
CA THR A 367 -5.00 14.57 15.66
C THR A 367 -3.62 14.79 15.04
N GLN A 368 -2.64 13.95 15.39
CA GLN A 368 -1.30 14.02 14.83
C GLN A 368 -1.33 13.78 13.31
N ALA A 369 -2.05 12.77 12.83
CA ALA A 369 -2.17 12.50 11.40
C ALA A 369 -2.77 13.70 10.62
N ALA A 370 -3.72 14.43 11.21
CA ALA A 370 -4.27 15.64 10.58
C ALA A 370 -3.24 16.79 10.51
N ILE A 371 -2.39 16.93 11.53
CA ILE A 371 -1.28 17.89 11.52
C ILE A 371 -0.25 17.51 10.45
N ASP A 372 0.15 16.24 10.40
CA ASP A 372 1.13 15.73 9.45
C ASP A 372 0.62 15.86 8.00
N ALA A 373 -0.65 15.57 7.77
CA ALA A 373 -1.29 15.73 6.46
C ALA A 373 -1.21 17.18 5.96
N ARG A 374 -1.50 18.16 6.82
CA ARG A 374 -1.35 19.60 6.48
C ARG A 374 0.08 19.96 6.16
N SER A 375 1.01 19.51 6.99
CA SER A 375 2.43 19.77 6.80
C SER A 375 2.93 19.15 5.50
N GLN A 376 2.53 17.92 5.20
CA GLN A 376 2.89 17.21 3.97
C GLN A 376 2.41 17.95 2.73
N ILE A 377 1.14 18.36 2.67
CA ILE A 377 0.60 19.12 1.53
C ILE A 377 1.40 20.40 1.29
N ARG A 378 1.64 21.19 2.35
CA ARG A 378 2.41 22.44 2.23
C ARG A 378 3.85 22.22 1.79
N ARG A 379 4.51 21.20 2.36
CA ARG A 379 5.89 20.83 1.99
C ARG A 379 5.97 20.38 0.53
N SER A 380 5.09 19.46 0.12
CA SER A 380 5.09 18.95 -1.26
C SER A 380 4.74 20.05 -2.28
N TYR A 381 3.82 20.95 -1.94
CA TYR A 381 3.51 22.09 -2.80
C TYR A 381 4.69 23.07 -2.93
N ALA A 382 5.37 23.38 -1.82
CA ALA A 382 6.56 24.23 -1.84
C ALA A 382 7.69 23.59 -2.67
N ALA A 383 7.91 22.28 -2.50
CA ALA A 383 8.90 21.53 -3.27
C ALA A 383 8.56 21.51 -4.78
N TYR A 384 7.30 21.27 -5.13
CA TYR A 384 6.81 21.30 -6.50
C TYR A 384 7.05 22.66 -7.18
N ARG A 385 6.71 23.76 -6.50
CA ARG A 385 6.97 25.12 -7.01
C ARG A 385 8.46 25.39 -7.19
N ALA A 386 9.25 25.09 -6.17
CA ALA A 386 10.70 25.31 -6.23
C ALA A 386 11.35 24.48 -7.36
N ALA A 387 10.97 23.23 -7.53
CA ALA A 387 11.46 22.37 -8.60
C ALA A 387 11.08 22.92 -9.99
N PHE A 388 9.86 23.43 -10.15
CA PHE A 388 9.44 24.09 -11.39
C PHE A 388 10.30 25.33 -11.70
N ASP A 389 10.46 26.21 -10.71
CA ASP A 389 11.23 27.46 -10.90
C ASP A 389 12.70 27.18 -11.24
N ILE A 390 13.29 26.15 -10.61
CA ILE A 390 14.66 25.69 -10.90
C ILE A 390 14.73 25.14 -12.33
N ALA A 391 13.87 24.19 -12.69
CA ALA A 391 13.90 23.57 -14.01
C ALA A 391 13.59 24.58 -15.14
N LYS A 392 12.66 25.51 -14.90
CA LYS A 392 12.35 26.60 -15.82
C LYS A 392 13.54 27.54 -16.02
N ARG A 393 14.24 27.92 -14.93
CA ARG A 393 15.44 28.75 -15.00
C ARG A 393 16.56 28.06 -15.78
N GLN A 394 16.76 26.77 -15.54
CA GLN A 394 17.73 25.97 -16.30
C GLN A 394 17.40 25.98 -17.80
N ARG A 395 16.12 25.74 -18.16
CA ARG A 395 15.67 25.72 -19.56
C ARG A 395 15.76 27.07 -20.25
N ASP A 396 15.27 28.13 -19.61
CA ASP A 396 15.01 29.43 -20.25
C ASP A 396 16.22 30.40 -20.14
N GLU A 397 17.07 30.23 -19.13
CA GLU A 397 18.18 31.14 -18.86
C GLU A 397 19.56 30.46 -18.94
N VAL A 398 19.82 29.43 -18.12
CA VAL A 398 21.17 28.86 -17.96
C VAL A 398 21.66 28.17 -19.22
N VAL A 399 20.89 27.20 -19.74
CA VAL A 399 21.28 26.44 -20.93
C VAL A 399 21.42 27.33 -22.17
N PRO A 400 20.51 28.27 -22.45
CA PRO A 400 20.68 29.18 -23.61
C PRO A 400 21.91 30.09 -23.45
N VAL A 401 22.18 30.63 -22.26
CA VAL A 401 23.35 31.48 -22.03
C VAL A 401 24.64 30.68 -22.20
N ARG A 402 24.73 29.44 -21.65
CA ARG A 402 25.90 28.57 -21.84
C ARG A 402 26.14 28.23 -23.32
N LYS A 403 25.07 27.93 -24.08
CA LYS A 403 25.15 27.71 -25.54
C LYS A 403 25.64 28.95 -26.28
N ALA A 404 25.16 30.13 -25.90
CA ALA A 404 25.58 31.38 -26.53
C ALA A 404 27.06 31.71 -26.24
N VAL A 405 27.52 31.48 -24.99
CA VAL A 405 28.94 31.65 -24.60
C VAL A 405 29.83 30.70 -25.42
N ALA A 406 29.48 29.42 -25.47
CA ALA A 406 30.23 28.42 -26.23
C ALA A 406 30.29 28.76 -27.72
N ALA A 407 29.16 29.22 -28.34
CA ALA A 407 29.12 29.65 -29.71
C ALA A 407 30.01 30.90 -29.99
N GLN A 408 29.97 31.89 -29.06
CA GLN A 408 30.80 33.09 -29.20
C GLN A 408 32.29 32.79 -29.05
N ASN A 409 32.65 31.90 -28.10
CA ASN A 409 34.05 31.53 -27.89
C ASN A 409 34.58 30.65 -29.06
N LEU A 410 33.74 29.86 -29.71
CA LEU A 410 34.10 29.18 -30.96
C LEU A 410 34.44 30.18 -32.07
N LEU A 411 33.66 31.26 -32.24
CA LEU A 411 33.95 32.33 -33.22
C LEU A 411 35.25 33.06 -32.86
N ARG A 412 35.48 33.38 -31.59
CA ARG A 412 36.73 34.05 -31.13
C ARG A 412 37.93 33.13 -31.29
N TYR A 413 37.80 31.84 -31.05
CA TYR A 413 38.86 30.86 -31.32
C TYR A 413 39.23 30.82 -32.82
N ASN A 414 38.24 30.78 -33.72
CA ASN A 414 38.47 30.83 -35.16
C ASN A 414 39.16 32.13 -35.60
N ALA A 415 38.94 33.22 -34.86
CA ALA A 415 39.62 34.49 -35.05
C ALA A 415 40.97 34.59 -34.32
N SER A 416 41.45 33.52 -33.68
CA SER A 416 42.67 33.47 -32.90
C SER A 416 42.68 34.44 -31.67
N LEU A 417 41.51 34.80 -31.14
CA LEU A 417 41.36 35.73 -30.04
C LEU A 417 41.27 35.08 -28.66
N VAL A 418 41.04 33.80 -28.58
CA VAL A 418 40.99 32.99 -27.36
C VAL A 418 41.77 31.70 -27.56
N SER A 419 42.23 31.10 -26.47
CA SER A 419 42.94 29.83 -26.48
C SER A 419 41.96 28.64 -26.71
N VAL A 420 42.49 27.52 -27.16
CA VAL A 420 41.71 26.29 -27.21
C VAL A 420 41.28 25.82 -25.81
N PHE A 421 42.03 26.18 -24.75
CA PHE A 421 41.68 25.86 -23.34
C PHE A 421 40.42 26.58 -22.90
N ASP A 422 40.29 27.89 -23.26
CA ASP A 422 39.05 28.63 -22.98
C ASP A 422 37.85 28.02 -23.69
N LEU A 423 38.01 27.57 -24.93
CA LEU A 423 36.98 26.87 -25.70
C LEU A 423 36.57 25.54 -25.03
N LEU A 424 37.56 24.76 -24.59
CA LEU A 424 37.31 23.47 -23.93
C LEU A 424 36.71 23.66 -22.53
N ALA A 425 37.12 24.70 -21.77
CA ALA A 425 36.50 25.03 -20.48
C ALA A 425 35.02 25.38 -20.65
N ASP A 426 34.66 26.22 -21.61
CA ASP A 426 33.26 26.57 -21.87
C ASP A 426 32.45 25.37 -22.35
N ALA A 427 33.04 24.46 -23.15
CA ALA A 427 32.37 23.22 -23.53
C ALA A 427 32.08 22.34 -22.31
N ARG A 428 32.99 22.26 -21.33
CA ARG A 428 32.78 21.55 -20.05
C ARG A 428 31.65 22.17 -19.23
N ASP A 429 31.60 23.52 -19.14
CA ASP A 429 30.54 24.24 -18.45
C ASP A 429 29.16 24.05 -19.11
N GLN A 430 29.13 24.05 -20.45
CA GLN A 430 27.91 23.75 -21.20
C GLN A 430 27.44 22.29 -20.93
N ILE A 431 28.37 21.33 -20.89
CA ILE A 431 28.11 19.96 -20.58
C ILE A 431 27.48 19.82 -19.19
N ALA A 432 28.07 20.46 -18.17
CA ALA A 432 27.53 20.43 -16.81
C ALA A 432 26.10 21.01 -16.77
N SER A 433 25.85 22.12 -17.46
CA SER A 433 24.52 22.75 -17.46
C SER A 433 23.41 21.90 -18.09
N ILE A 434 23.73 21.04 -19.05
CA ILE A 434 22.76 20.14 -19.65
C ILE A 434 22.42 18.98 -18.72
N ASP A 435 23.40 18.42 -18.02
CA ASP A 435 23.15 17.38 -17.02
C ASP A 435 22.31 17.94 -15.85
N ASP A 436 22.65 19.12 -15.34
CA ASP A 436 21.86 19.83 -14.33
C ASP A 436 20.42 20.07 -14.77
N TYR A 437 20.22 20.39 -16.06
CA TYR A 437 18.87 20.55 -16.63
C TYR A 437 18.10 19.21 -16.61
N ILE A 438 18.70 18.11 -17.07
CA ILE A 438 18.08 16.76 -17.03
C ILE A 438 17.64 16.42 -15.59
N GLN A 439 18.54 16.63 -14.61
CA GLN A 439 18.24 16.37 -13.22
C GLN A 439 17.11 17.27 -12.69
N SER A 440 17.13 18.57 -13.05
CA SER A 440 16.08 19.50 -12.58
C SER A 440 14.68 19.15 -13.15
N VAL A 441 14.59 18.68 -14.41
CA VAL A 441 13.33 18.21 -15.00
C VAL A 441 12.84 16.92 -14.34
N ARG A 442 13.75 15.97 -14.01
CA ARG A 442 13.42 14.79 -13.22
C ARG A 442 12.85 15.17 -11.86
N ASP A 443 13.52 16.07 -11.14
CA ASP A 443 13.12 16.50 -9.80
C ASP A 443 11.76 17.20 -9.81
N PHE A 444 11.47 17.96 -10.87
CA PHE A 444 10.13 18.54 -11.08
C PHE A 444 9.05 17.45 -11.19
N TRP A 445 9.26 16.42 -12.02
CA TRP A 445 8.26 15.36 -12.20
C TRP A 445 8.10 14.47 -10.97
N ILE A 446 9.18 14.27 -10.21
CA ILE A 446 9.13 13.58 -8.91
C ILE A 446 8.33 14.42 -7.91
N ALA A 447 8.64 15.72 -7.77
CA ALA A 447 7.92 16.61 -6.86
C ALA A 447 6.44 16.75 -7.22
N LYS A 448 6.10 16.73 -8.52
CA LYS A 448 4.69 16.66 -8.98
C LYS A 448 4.02 15.38 -8.50
N SER A 449 4.65 14.22 -8.67
CA SER A 449 4.11 12.94 -8.23
C SER A 449 3.93 12.90 -6.70
N GLU A 450 4.85 13.47 -5.93
CA GLU A 450 4.76 13.59 -4.48
C GLU A 450 3.61 14.51 -4.05
N LEU A 451 3.38 15.62 -4.76
CA LEU A 451 2.25 16.49 -4.50
C LEU A 451 0.92 15.76 -4.78
N ASP A 452 0.80 15.09 -5.93
CA ASP A 452 -0.40 14.35 -6.29
C ASP A 452 -0.69 13.25 -5.25
N ALA A 453 0.33 12.53 -4.76
CA ALA A 453 0.21 11.55 -3.70
C ALA A 453 -0.19 12.17 -2.34
N ALA A 454 0.40 13.31 -1.98
CA ALA A 454 0.05 14.05 -0.76
C ALA A 454 -1.41 14.54 -0.77
N LEU A 455 -1.94 14.91 -1.92
CA LEU A 455 -3.34 15.30 -2.08
C LEU A 455 -4.31 14.11 -1.93
N LEU A 456 -3.89 12.90 -2.32
CA LEU A 456 -4.69 11.68 -2.22
C LEU A 456 -4.63 11.03 -0.83
N GLY A 457 -3.68 11.40 0.01
CA GLY A 457 -3.48 10.84 1.35
C GLY A 457 -2.55 9.65 1.36
N ASP A 458 -1.56 9.66 0.48
CA ASP A 458 -0.40 8.77 0.59
C ASP A 458 0.54 9.31 1.67
N SER A 459 0.63 8.59 2.79
CA SER A 459 1.47 8.94 3.94
C SER A 459 2.87 8.32 3.87
N SER A 460 3.42 8.11 2.67
CA SER A 460 4.80 7.66 2.51
C SER A 460 5.78 8.73 2.98
N THR A 461 6.01 8.77 4.29
CA THR A 461 7.15 9.46 4.94
C THR A 461 7.59 8.68 6.15
#